data_93f99d07cab836a613b069f6bd6423a0
#
_entry.id   93f99d07cab836a613b069f6bd6423a0
#
_cell.length_a   1.000
_cell.length_b   1.000
_cell.length_c   1.000
_cell.angle_alpha   90.00
_cell.angle_beta   90.00
_cell.angle_gamma   90.00
#
_symmetry.space_group_name_H-M   'P 1'
#
loop_
_entity.id
_entity.type
_entity.pdbx_description
1 polymer ?
#
loop_
_entity_poly.entity_id
_entity_poly.type
_entity_poly.pdbx_seq_one_letter_code
_entity_poly.pdbx_strand_id
1 'polypeptide(L)'
;YPGLLTLDVRHFNKPPRVRVSLMPQAYSDVLEPKMQKIESRIQDINRLKDLGWEVHINYSPVVFNRRWIQHYDEMFAQVVKYAGRDNKCEVIVLTNHRNQMAKASPEAQDMMKHSCEIKNNSGVMRYPIRDKTKLLTFWKQLYNQYFELETIRYIF
;
A
#
# COMPACT_ATOMS: atom_id res chain seq x y z
N TYR A 1 4.99 1.24 -13.99
CA TYR A 1 6.24 0.47 -14.16
C TYR A 1 6.60 0.18 -15.64
N PRO A 2 6.29 1.05 -16.63
CA PRO A 2 6.45 0.67 -18.06
C PRO A 2 7.86 0.20 -18.41
N GLY A 3 8.90 0.87 -17.88
CA GLY A 3 10.29 0.49 -18.14
C GLY A 3 10.69 -0.86 -17.56
N LEU A 4 10.10 -1.29 -16.44
CA LEU A 4 10.40 -2.60 -15.85
C LEU A 4 9.74 -3.75 -16.61
N LEU A 5 8.59 -3.49 -17.24
CA LEU A 5 7.84 -4.46 -18.03
C LEU A 5 8.51 -4.81 -19.38
N THR A 6 9.59 -4.10 -19.75
CA THR A 6 10.38 -4.39 -20.94
C THR A 6 11.67 -5.15 -20.64
N LEU A 7 11.99 -5.38 -19.36
CA LEU A 7 13.22 -6.00 -18.92
C LEU A 7 12.98 -7.46 -18.51
N ASP A 8 13.45 -8.40 -19.31
CA ASP A 8 13.52 -9.82 -18.96
C ASP A 8 14.74 -10.06 -18.06
N VAL A 9 14.49 -10.45 -16.81
CA VAL A 9 15.56 -10.68 -15.82
C VAL A 9 15.70 -12.14 -15.41
N ARG A 10 15.08 -13.08 -16.15
CA ARG A 10 15.13 -14.52 -15.87
C ARG A 10 16.54 -15.11 -15.96
N HIS A 11 17.46 -14.44 -16.64
CA HIS A 11 18.86 -14.86 -16.78
C HIS A 11 19.75 -14.47 -15.57
N PHE A 12 19.24 -13.70 -14.61
CA PHE A 12 20.01 -13.37 -13.42
C PHE A 12 20.01 -14.54 -12.41
N ASN A 13 21.17 -14.86 -11.85
CA ASN A 13 21.30 -15.91 -10.82
C ASN A 13 20.45 -15.65 -9.58
N LYS A 14 20.22 -14.37 -9.26
CA LYS A 14 19.34 -13.92 -8.19
C LYS A 14 18.34 -12.92 -8.75
N PRO A 15 17.04 -13.22 -8.68
CA PRO A 15 16.02 -12.31 -9.15
C PRO A 15 16.13 -10.94 -8.49
N PRO A 16 16.20 -9.86 -9.26
CA PRO A 16 16.11 -8.53 -8.70
C PRO A 16 14.70 -8.30 -8.14
N ARG A 17 14.61 -7.54 -7.05
CA ARG A 17 13.35 -7.30 -6.36
C ARG A 17 12.71 -5.99 -6.79
N VAL A 18 11.41 -6.04 -7.02
CA VAL A 18 10.58 -4.86 -7.24
C VAL A 18 9.45 -4.81 -6.21
N ARG A 19 9.11 -3.58 -5.76
CA ARG A 19 7.96 -3.32 -4.90
C ARG A 19 6.88 -2.62 -5.70
N VAL A 20 5.69 -3.21 -5.72
CA VAL A 20 4.50 -2.62 -6.33
C VAL A 20 3.66 -1.99 -5.22
N SER A 21 3.61 -0.66 -5.17
CA SER A 21 2.82 0.05 -4.17
C SER A 21 1.34 -0.01 -4.49
N LEU A 22 0.56 -0.45 -3.52
CA LEU A 22 -0.90 -0.53 -3.60
C LEU A 22 -1.54 0.19 -2.42
N MET A 23 -2.61 0.87 -2.71
CA MET A 23 -3.57 1.43 -1.76
C MET A 23 -4.97 1.34 -2.39
N PRO A 24 -6.07 1.46 -1.64
CA PRO A 24 -7.39 1.53 -2.25
C PRO A 24 -7.48 2.61 -3.32
N GLN A 25 -8.20 2.33 -4.43
CA GLN A 25 -8.29 3.28 -5.56
C GLN A 25 -8.78 4.66 -5.12
N ALA A 26 -9.77 4.71 -4.21
CA ALA A 26 -10.28 5.98 -3.67
C ALA A 26 -9.19 6.82 -2.98
N TYR A 27 -8.16 6.19 -2.41
CA TYR A 27 -7.03 6.90 -1.79
C TYR A 27 -6.01 7.31 -2.85
N SER A 28 -5.74 6.45 -3.81
CA SER A 28 -4.84 6.74 -4.91
C SER A 28 -5.33 7.92 -5.75
N ASP A 29 -6.65 8.02 -5.99
CA ASP A 29 -7.23 9.14 -6.74
C ASP A 29 -7.02 10.50 -6.05
N VAL A 30 -6.91 10.51 -4.72
CA VAL A 30 -6.69 11.73 -3.92
C VAL A 30 -5.20 11.99 -3.67
N LEU A 31 -4.45 10.95 -3.27
CA LEU A 31 -3.05 11.09 -2.84
C LEU A 31 -2.06 11.02 -4.00
N GLU A 32 -2.42 10.33 -5.07
CA GLU A 32 -1.57 10.09 -6.26
C GLU A 32 -2.35 10.27 -7.57
N PRO A 33 -3.02 11.42 -7.81
CA PRO A 33 -4.00 11.58 -8.91
C PRO A 33 -3.45 11.40 -10.32
N LYS A 34 -2.12 11.44 -10.48
CA LYS A 34 -1.44 11.26 -11.77
C LYS A 34 -0.85 9.86 -11.97
N MET A 35 -1.03 8.98 -11.00
CA MET A 35 -0.44 7.65 -11.05
C MET A 35 -1.36 6.65 -11.76
N GLN A 36 -0.76 5.56 -12.22
CA GLN A 36 -1.46 4.42 -12.82
C GLN A 36 -2.54 3.90 -11.86
N LYS A 37 -3.70 3.51 -12.41
CA LYS A 37 -4.80 2.93 -11.64
C LYS A 37 -4.36 1.67 -10.88
N ILE A 38 -4.92 1.46 -9.70
CA ILE A 38 -4.55 0.35 -8.82
C ILE A 38 -4.79 -1.01 -9.49
N GLU A 39 -5.90 -1.20 -10.20
CA GLU A 39 -6.15 -2.43 -10.94
C GLU A 39 -5.03 -2.75 -11.94
N SER A 40 -4.57 -1.76 -12.71
CA SER A 40 -3.45 -1.95 -13.63
C SER A 40 -2.15 -2.29 -12.92
N ARG A 41 -1.88 -1.68 -11.75
CA ARG A 41 -0.71 -2.04 -10.93
C ARG A 41 -0.77 -3.48 -10.44
N ILE A 42 -1.97 -3.96 -10.06
CA ILE A 42 -2.17 -5.36 -9.64
C ILE A 42 -1.93 -6.32 -10.80
N GLN A 43 -2.43 -6.00 -12.00
CA GLN A 43 -2.20 -6.82 -13.20
C GLN A 43 -0.72 -6.86 -13.59
N ASP A 44 0.04 -5.78 -13.39
CA ASP A 44 1.46 -5.73 -13.65
C ASP A 44 2.29 -6.65 -12.74
N ILE A 45 1.76 -7.07 -11.56
CA ILE A 45 2.45 -8.01 -10.64
C ILE A 45 2.78 -9.31 -11.35
N ASN A 46 1.81 -9.93 -12.03
CA ASN A 46 2.04 -11.20 -12.74
C ASN A 46 2.98 -11.01 -13.93
N ARG A 47 2.82 -9.93 -14.69
CA ARG A 47 3.72 -9.61 -15.82
C ARG A 47 5.18 -9.48 -15.37
N LEU A 48 5.41 -8.82 -14.23
CA LEU A 48 6.75 -8.70 -13.64
C LEU A 48 7.29 -10.06 -13.20
N LYS A 49 6.45 -10.89 -12.56
CA LYS A 49 6.85 -12.27 -12.19
C LYS A 49 7.23 -13.11 -13.40
N ASP A 50 6.45 -13.02 -14.48
CA ASP A 50 6.71 -13.74 -15.74
C ASP A 50 8.05 -13.33 -16.39
N LEU A 51 8.48 -12.09 -16.16
CA LEU A 51 9.79 -11.58 -16.58
C LEU A 51 10.94 -11.92 -15.62
N GLY A 52 10.66 -12.66 -14.54
CA GLY A 52 11.66 -13.13 -13.58
C GLY A 52 11.90 -12.25 -12.37
N TRP A 53 11.12 -11.18 -12.17
CA TRP A 53 11.27 -10.31 -11.02
C TRP A 53 10.75 -10.97 -9.72
N GLU A 54 11.47 -10.77 -8.60
CA GLU A 54 10.94 -11.02 -7.27
C GLU A 54 10.00 -9.87 -6.90
N VAL A 55 8.68 -10.09 -6.99
CA VAL A 55 7.69 -9.02 -6.75
C VAL A 55 7.17 -9.08 -5.33
N HIS A 56 7.25 -7.95 -4.62
CA HIS A 56 6.60 -7.73 -3.33
C HIS A 56 5.52 -6.65 -3.46
N ILE A 57 4.41 -6.85 -2.78
CA ILE A 57 3.39 -5.81 -2.63
C ILE A 57 3.80 -4.88 -1.49
N ASN A 58 3.74 -3.59 -1.73
CA ASN A 58 3.93 -2.58 -0.69
C ASN A 58 2.60 -1.87 -0.44
N TYR A 59 1.89 -2.26 0.61
CA TYR A 59 0.69 -1.55 1.04
C TYR A 59 1.09 -0.22 1.69
N SER A 60 1.11 0.85 0.90
CA SER A 60 1.67 2.14 1.31
C SER A 60 1.06 3.31 0.54
N PRO A 61 0.63 4.34 1.26
CA PRO A 61 0.40 4.37 2.69
C PRO A 61 -0.88 3.65 3.10
N VAL A 62 -0.85 2.97 4.25
CA VAL A 62 -2.09 2.47 4.87
C VAL A 62 -2.76 3.61 5.61
N VAL A 63 -3.95 3.97 5.16
CA VAL A 63 -4.77 5.07 5.68
C VAL A 63 -6.05 4.52 6.30
N PHE A 64 -6.34 4.95 7.53
CA PHE A 64 -7.52 4.54 8.28
C PHE A 64 -8.53 5.68 8.35
N ASN A 65 -9.25 5.91 7.27
CA ASN A 65 -10.36 6.85 7.25
C ASN A 65 -11.68 6.17 7.64
N ARG A 66 -12.79 6.90 7.59
CA ARG A 66 -14.10 6.39 8.04
C ARG A 66 -14.58 5.12 7.28
N ARG A 67 -14.14 4.89 6.04
CA ARG A 67 -14.58 3.76 5.19
C ARG A 67 -13.44 2.79 4.85
N TRP A 68 -12.37 2.79 5.62
CA TRP A 68 -11.17 2.03 5.30
C TRP A 68 -11.41 0.52 5.17
N ILE A 69 -12.29 -0.06 5.99
CA ILE A 69 -12.59 -1.50 5.93
C ILE A 69 -13.13 -1.86 4.54
N GLN A 70 -14.16 -1.15 4.08
CA GLN A 70 -14.74 -1.40 2.75
C GLN A 70 -13.70 -1.23 1.64
N HIS A 71 -12.91 -0.16 1.68
CA HIS A 71 -11.93 0.11 0.64
C HIS A 71 -10.81 -0.92 0.57
N TYR A 72 -10.32 -1.42 1.72
CA TYR A 72 -9.32 -2.49 1.74
C TYR A 72 -9.91 -3.84 1.36
N ASP A 73 -11.14 -4.13 1.75
CA ASP A 73 -11.86 -5.34 1.35
C ASP A 73 -11.95 -5.45 -0.17
N GLU A 74 -12.43 -4.40 -0.82
CA GLU A 74 -12.52 -4.30 -2.29
C GLU A 74 -11.14 -4.48 -2.96
N MET A 75 -10.10 -3.84 -2.43
CA MET A 75 -8.75 -3.94 -2.97
C MET A 75 -8.16 -5.35 -2.78
N PHE A 76 -8.33 -5.97 -1.62
CA PHE A 76 -7.82 -7.32 -1.36
C PHE A 76 -8.50 -8.36 -2.27
N ALA A 77 -9.81 -8.22 -2.50
CA ALA A 77 -10.53 -9.05 -3.47
C ALA A 77 -9.94 -8.92 -4.89
N GLN A 78 -9.59 -7.70 -5.32
CA GLN A 78 -8.93 -7.47 -6.60
C GLN A 78 -7.52 -8.09 -6.65
N VAL A 79 -6.73 -7.98 -5.58
CA VAL A 79 -5.40 -8.60 -5.51
C VAL A 79 -5.50 -10.12 -5.65
N VAL A 80 -6.43 -10.75 -4.92
CA VAL A 80 -6.68 -12.21 -5.04
C VAL A 80 -7.06 -12.58 -6.46
N LYS A 81 -7.98 -11.83 -7.06
CA LYS A 81 -8.48 -12.10 -8.42
C LYS A 81 -7.40 -12.05 -9.49
N TYR A 82 -6.53 -11.03 -9.44
CA TYR A 82 -5.60 -10.75 -10.53
C TYR A 82 -4.14 -11.14 -10.24
N ALA A 83 -3.70 -11.16 -8.99
CA ALA A 83 -2.32 -11.45 -8.62
C ALA A 83 -2.15 -12.71 -7.73
N GLY A 84 -3.27 -13.31 -7.27
CA GLY A 84 -3.24 -14.49 -6.40
C GLY A 84 -2.98 -14.16 -4.92
N ARG A 85 -2.83 -15.23 -4.11
CA ARG A 85 -2.74 -15.13 -2.64
C ARG A 85 -1.30 -15.14 -2.11
N ASP A 86 -0.34 -15.63 -2.90
CA ASP A 86 1.02 -15.94 -2.46
C ASP A 86 2.01 -14.78 -2.68
N ASN A 87 1.58 -13.57 -2.37
CA ASN A 87 2.41 -12.39 -2.57
C ASN A 87 3.00 -11.93 -1.23
N LYS A 88 4.33 -11.94 -1.11
CA LYS A 88 5.00 -11.28 0.02
C LYS A 88 4.66 -9.81 0.02
N CYS A 89 4.40 -9.25 1.20
CA CYS A 89 4.08 -7.84 1.31
C CYS A 89 4.78 -7.12 2.45
N GLU A 90 4.80 -5.82 2.35
CA GLU A 90 5.22 -4.87 3.37
C GLU A 90 4.06 -3.92 3.63
N VAL A 91 3.91 -3.47 4.88
CA VAL A 91 2.81 -2.59 5.30
C VAL A 91 3.40 -1.32 5.89
N ILE A 92 3.12 -0.19 5.27
CA ILE A 92 3.59 1.11 5.74
C ILE A 92 2.38 1.96 6.11
N VAL A 93 2.21 2.16 7.41
CA VAL A 93 1.14 3.01 7.94
C VAL A 93 1.48 4.47 7.68
N LEU A 94 0.47 5.24 7.31
CA LEU A 94 0.65 6.64 6.95
C LEU A 94 1.44 7.42 8.01
N THR A 95 2.54 7.98 7.54
CA THR A 95 3.23 9.08 8.22
C THR A 95 3.28 10.26 7.28
N ASN A 96 3.19 11.47 7.79
CA ASN A 96 3.21 12.69 6.99
C ASN A 96 4.00 13.78 7.69
N HIS A 97 4.51 14.73 6.92
CA HIS A 97 5.16 15.91 7.46
C HIS A 97 4.25 17.12 7.34
N ARG A 98 4.18 17.95 8.39
CA ARG A 98 3.32 19.15 8.43
C ARG A 98 3.42 20.01 7.16
N ASN A 99 4.63 20.20 6.64
CA ASN A 99 4.85 21.00 5.44
C ASN A 99 4.29 20.35 4.16
N GLN A 100 4.29 19.02 4.08
CA GLN A 100 3.70 18.30 2.96
C GLN A 100 2.17 18.39 3.04
N MET A 101 1.61 18.21 4.23
CA MET A 101 0.18 18.36 4.47
C MET A 101 -0.33 19.75 4.07
N ALA A 102 0.41 20.81 4.42
CA ALA A 102 0.03 22.18 4.08
C ALA A 102 -0.02 22.47 2.56
N LYS A 103 0.71 21.69 1.76
CA LYS A 103 0.77 21.82 0.28
C LYS A 103 -0.16 20.84 -0.45
N ALA A 104 -0.80 19.93 0.26
CA ALA A 104 -1.69 18.95 -0.34
C ALA A 104 -3.06 19.56 -0.72
N SER A 105 -3.82 18.88 -1.58
CA SER A 105 -5.18 19.30 -1.89
C SER A 105 -6.07 19.28 -0.63
N PRO A 106 -7.19 20.04 -0.59
CA PRO A 106 -8.11 20.01 0.54
C PRO A 106 -8.60 18.60 0.89
N GLU A 107 -8.89 17.78 -0.12
CA GLU A 107 -9.34 16.40 0.06
C GLU A 107 -8.22 15.53 0.67
N ALA A 108 -6.98 15.69 0.21
CA ALA A 108 -5.83 14.99 0.78
C ALA A 108 -5.54 15.46 2.21
N GLN A 109 -5.67 16.75 2.49
CA GLN A 109 -5.54 17.29 3.86
C GLN A 109 -6.57 16.69 4.80
N ASP A 110 -7.83 16.61 4.37
CA ASP A 110 -8.92 16.03 5.18
C ASP A 110 -8.65 14.54 5.45
N MET A 111 -8.27 13.78 4.44
CA MET A 111 -7.91 12.37 4.59
C MET A 111 -6.74 12.16 5.56
N MET A 112 -5.70 12.97 5.47
CA MET A 112 -4.53 12.89 6.34
C MET A 112 -4.82 13.41 7.75
N LYS A 113 -5.68 14.42 7.89
CA LYS A 113 -6.09 14.98 9.17
C LYS A 113 -6.81 13.97 10.06
N HIS A 114 -7.69 13.18 9.48
CA HIS A 114 -8.37 12.09 10.19
C HIS A 114 -7.42 10.95 10.56
N SER A 115 -6.29 10.85 9.87
CA SER A 115 -5.34 9.76 10.01
C SER A 115 -4.19 10.06 10.96
N CYS A 116 -3.78 11.32 11.10
CA CYS A 116 -2.53 11.71 11.79
C CYS A 116 -2.81 12.79 12.84
N GLU A 117 -3.13 12.36 14.08
CA GLU A 117 -3.49 13.26 15.18
C GLU A 117 -2.27 13.63 16.06
N ILE A 118 -1.20 12.84 16.02
CA ILE A 118 -0.02 13.10 16.86
C ILE A 118 1.09 13.76 16.07
N LYS A 119 1.60 14.82 16.65
CA LYS A 119 2.82 15.52 16.24
C LYS A 119 3.98 15.10 17.12
N ASN A 120 5.10 14.79 16.54
CA ASN A 120 6.36 14.71 17.28
C ASN A 120 7.18 16.01 17.09
N ASN A 121 8.27 16.15 17.82
CA ASN A 121 9.13 17.36 17.80
C ASN A 121 9.76 17.66 16.43
N SER A 122 9.81 16.68 15.51
CA SER A 122 10.31 16.85 14.14
C SER A 122 9.25 17.35 13.14
N GLY A 123 8.02 17.58 13.59
CA GLY A 123 6.90 17.95 12.72
C GLY A 123 6.29 16.79 11.95
N VAL A 124 6.75 15.55 12.16
CA VAL A 124 6.15 14.36 11.61
C VAL A 124 4.81 14.09 12.29
N MET A 125 3.79 13.87 11.49
CA MET A 125 2.44 13.51 11.92
C MET A 125 2.20 12.03 11.67
N ARG A 126 1.63 11.32 12.63
CA ARG A 126 1.34 9.89 12.55
C ARG A 126 0.19 9.52 13.49
N TYR A 127 -0.33 8.33 13.33
CA TYR A 127 -1.30 7.79 14.28
C TYR A 127 -0.72 7.68 15.69
N PRO A 128 -1.51 7.96 16.74
CA PRO A 128 -1.18 7.57 18.10
C PRO A 128 -0.81 6.08 18.17
N ILE A 129 0.22 5.73 18.92
CA ILE A 129 0.69 4.32 18.99
C ILE A 129 -0.44 3.37 19.37
N ARG A 130 -1.26 3.75 20.36
CA ARG A 130 -2.41 2.95 20.81
C ARG A 130 -3.42 2.72 19.69
N ASP A 131 -3.77 3.78 18.95
CA ASP A 131 -4.75 3.71 17.87
C ASP A 131 -4.17 2.96 16.66
N LYS A 132 -2.91 3.21 16.31
CA LYS A 132 -2.17 2.46 15.28
C LYS A 132 -2.21 0.96 15.58
N THR A 133 -1.90 0.54 16.81
CA THR A 133 -1.88 -0.87 17.19
C THR A 133 -3.27 -1.49 17.04
N LYS A 134 -4.32 -0.82 17.54
CA LYS A 134 -5.70 -1.29 17.43
C LYS A 134 -6.15 -1.39 15.98
N LEU A 135 -5.93 -0.35 15.19
CA LEU A 135 -6.31 -0.30 13.78
C LEU A 135 -5.57 -1.35 12.95
N LEU A 136 -4.27 -1.56 13.20
CA LEU A 136 -3.50 -2.62 12.56
C LEU A 136 -3.99 -4.02 12.94
N THR A 137 -4.47 -4.23 14.16
CA THR A 137 -5.08 -5.51 14.54
C THR A 137 -6.30 -5.81 13.67
N PHE A 138 -7.20 -4.84 13.50
CA PHE A 138 -8.36 -5.01 12.62
C PHE A 138 -7.97 -5.15 11.13
N TRP A 139 -6.98 -4.39 10.68
CA TRP A 139 -6.47 -4.49 9.32
C TRP A 139 -5.89 -5.90 9.04
N LYS A 140 -5.14 -6.47 9.98
CA LYS A 140 -4.63 -7.84 9.88
C LYS A 140 -5.75 -8.89 9.88
N GLN A 141 -6.80 -8.68 10.66
CA GLN A 141 -7.96 -9.57 10.66
C GLN A 141 -8.68 -9.56 9.30
N LEU A 142 -8.84 -8.37 8.70
CA LEU A 142 -9.39 -8.24 7.34
C LEU A 142 -8.43 -8.87 6.31
N TYR A 143 -7.13 -8.58 6.40
CA TYR A 143 -6.11 -9.15 5.52
C TYR A 143 -6.13 -10.68 5.53
N ASN A 144 -6.25 -11.29 6.73
CA ASN A 144 -6.25 -12.74 6.93
C ASN A 144 -7.47 -13.45 6.33
N GLN A 145 -8.51 -12.74 5.92
CA GLN A 145 -9.62 -13.32 5.15
C GLN A 145 -9.23 -13.63 3.70
N TYR A 146 -8.19 -12.99 3.21
CA TYR A 146 -7.71 -13.07 1.83
C TYR A 146 -6.35 -13.76 1.70
N PHE A 147 -5.46 -13.57 2.66
CA PHE A 147 -4.05 -13.97 2.60
C PHE A 147 -3.57 -14.53 3.94
N GLU A 148 -2.54 -15.36 3.90
CA GLU A 148 -1.86 -15.81 5.11
C GLU A 148 -1.02 -14.68 5.74
N LEU A 149 -1.05 -14.56 7.07
CA LEU A 149 -0.32 -13.50 7.79
C LEU A 149 1.19 -13.58 7.61
N GLU A 150 1.73 -14.77 7.37
CA GLU A 150 3.14 -15.05 7.11
C GLU A 150 3.66 -14.40 5.84
N THR A 151 2.78 -13.99 4.93
CA THR A 151 3.15 -13.21 3.75
C THR A 151 3.56 -11.77 4.09
N ILE A 152 3.18 -11.26 5.28
CA ILE A 152 3.58 -9.93 5.77
C ILE A 152 5.00 -10.00 6.30
N ARG A 153 5.94 -9.36 5.61
CA ARG A 153 7.35 -9.33 6.03
C ARG A 153 7.66 -8.26 7.07
N TYR A 154 7.11 -7.07 6.88
CA TYR A 154 7.37 -5.91 7.74
C TYR A 154 6.12 -5.05 7.88
N ILE A 155 5.99 -4.39 9.04
CA ILE A 155 4.99 -3.35 9.31
C ILE A 155 5.71 -2.16 9.94
N PHE A 156 5.59 -1.00 9.30
CA PHE A 156 6.19 0.27 9.73
C PHE A 156 5.16 1.30 10.16
#